data_c289228820a2baa34be820c2896af31f
#
_entry.id   c289228820a2baa34be820c2896af31f
#
_cell.length_a   1.000
_cell.length_b   1.000
_cell.length_c   1.000
_cell.angle_alpha   90.00
_cell.angle_beta   90.00
_cell.angle_gamma   90.00
#
_symmetry.space_group_name_H-M   'P 1'
#
loop_
_entity.id
_entity.type
_entity.pdbx_description
1 polymer ?
#
loop_
_entity_poly.entity_id
_entity_poly.type
_entity_poly.pdbx_seq_one_letter_code
_entity_poly.pdbx_strand_id
1 'polypeptide(L)'
;MTSPTLPADRVLLSPDARRAAVIDLIRGARTRLALSLFRCNDKGIFRELAAAVARGVDVEVLVTSRAKGGKKKLRKLWQRLEETGATVYAYNDPVVKYHAKYAVADEGPALVASLNLTKKCFAKTCDAVVLTWDPEVVHGLRQLTATDRDGIAPPANLTPRLILGPETARRQFTDLIRTARSSILMIDPKFSDPDLMALLDQRRADGVRVHVHQDCRVGTMKAHGKIMLVDGARAVVGSLALTALSIDFRREVAIQITEPSAIADIQSLFTSIGVTAAEPGSVPAAAGGAPC
;
A
#
# COMPACT_ATOMS: atom_id res chain seq x y z
N MET A 1 26.29 -16.12 -20.59
CA MET A 1 26.01 -15.79 -19.16
C MET A 1 24.87 -14.77 -19.19
N THR A 2 23.65 -15.18 -18.89
CA THR A 2 22.52 -14.27 -18.77
C THR A 2 22.73 -13.45 -17.50
N SER A 3 22.84 -12.13 -17.63
CA SER A 3 22.83 -11.24 -16.47
C SER A 3 21.60 -11.57 -15.61
N PRO A 4 21.74 -11.63 -14.28
CA PRO A 4 20.59 -11.86 -13.43
C PRO A 4 19.59 -10.73 -13.68
N THR A 5 18.42 -11.06 -14.22
CA THR A 5 17.29 -10.12 -14.32
C THR A 5 16.93 -9.70 -12.92
N LEU A 6 16.95 -8.39 -12.66
CA LEU A 6 16.49 -7.86 -11.38
C LEU A 6 15.02 -8.30 -11.16
N PRO A 7 14.64 -8.69 -9.93
CA PRO A 7 13.26 -9.07 -9.64
C PRO A 7 12.31 -7.92 -10.00
N ALA A 8 11.18 -8.26 -10.60
CA ALA A 8 10.18 -7.27 -11.01
C ALA A 8 9.62 -6.49 -9.81
N ASP A 9 9.56 -7.12 -8.65
CA ASP A 9 9.07 -6.53 -7.41
C ASP A 9 10.06 -6.75 -6.25
N ARG A 10 10.14 -5.76 -5.37
CA ARG A 10 10.85 -5.86 -4.09
C ARG A 10 9.95 -5.39 -2.96
N VAL A 11 9.83 -6.17 -1.90
CA VAL A 11 9.09 -5.80 -0.69
C VAL A 11 10.07 -5.33 0.39
N LEU A 12 9.79 -4.20 0.99
CA LEU A 12 10.63 -3.57 2.00
C LEU A 12 9.85 -3.46 3.31
N LEU A 13 10.25 -4.23 4.30
CA LEU A 13 9.54 -4.40 5.57
C LEU A 13 10.23 -3.66 6.72
N SER A 14 11.56 -3.56 6.72
CA SER A 14 12.29 -2.88 7.79
C SER A 14 12.11 -1.35 7.75
N PRO A 15 12.11 -0.67 8.89
CA PRO A 15 11.96 0.78 8.99
C PRO A 15 12.91 1.57 8.08
N ASP A 16 14.19 1.23 8.09
CA ASP A 16 15.22 1.93 7.33
C ASP A 16 15.09 1.67 5.83
N ALA A 17 14.84 0.41 5.42
CA ALA A 17 14.66 0.06 4.01
C ALA A 17 13.44 0.75 3.40
N ARG A 18 12.31 0.82 4.12
CA ARG A 18 11.10 1.51 3.64
C ARG A 18 11.37 2.99 3.40
N ARG A 19 12.07 3.64 4.33
CA ARG A 19 12.40 5.06 4.20
C ARG A 19 13.42 5.31 3.10
N ALA A 20 14.48 4.49 3.05
CA ALA A 20 15.50 4.56 2.00
C ALA A 20 14.86 4.43 0.61
N ALA A 21 13.99 3.46 0.38
CA ALA A 21 13.33 3.26 -0.90
C ALA A 21 12.56 4.49 -1.40
N VAL A 22 11.83 5.18 -0.51
CA VAL A 22 11.14 6.44 -0.88
C VAL A 22 12.15 7.53 -1.25
N ILE A 23 13.19 7.69 -0.46
CA ILE A 23 14.24 8.68 -0.70
C ILE A 23 14.99 8.40 -2.02
N ASP A 24 15.36 7.14 -2.24
CA ASP A 24 16.15 6.74 -3.41
C ASP A 24 15.33 6.84 -4.70
N LEU A 25 14.00 6.54 -4.64
CA LEU A 25 13.11 6.76 -5.77
C LEU A 25 13.06 8.26 -6.15
N ILE A 26 12.92 9.16 -5.17
CA ILE A 26 12.91 10.62 -5.41
C ILE A 26 14.26 11.09 -5.98
N ARG A 27 15.38 10.59 -5.45
CA ARG A 27 16.72 10.91 -5.93
C ARG A 27 16.99 10.39 -7.33
N GLY A 28 16.46 9.22 -7.64
CA GLY A 28 16.63 8.56 -8.93
C GLY A 28 15.86 9.21 -10.07
N ALA A 29 14.81 9.98 -9.78
CA ALA A 29 14.01 10.66 -10.79
C ALA A 29 14.84 11.67 -11.61
N ARG A 30 14.71 11.59 -12.94
CA ARG A 30 15.47 12.37 -13.90
C ARG A 30 14.66 13.41 -14.65
N THR A 31 13.44 13.07 -15.04
CA THR A 31 12.57 13.91 -15.86
C THR A 31 11.26 14.26 -15.17
N ARG A 32 10.62 13.28 -14.55
CA ARG A 32 9.32 13.47 -13.90
C ARG A 32 9.14 12.56 -12.68
N LEU A 33 8.44 13.08 -11.67
CA LEU A 33 8.12 12.36 -10.45
C LEU A 33 6.67 12.66 -10.06
N ALA A 34 5.82 11.63 -10.00
CA ALA A 34 4.47 11.74 -9.48
C ALA A 34 4.41 11.14 -8.07
N LEU A 35 3.87 11.88 -7.12
CA LEU A 35 3.63 11.42 -5.75
C LEU A 35 2.15 11.52 -5.39
N SER A 36 1.59 10.41 -4.91
CA SER A 36 0.28 10.34 -4.28
C SER A 36 0.47 10.17 -2.77
N LEU A 37 -0.03 11.10 -1.97
CA LEU A 37 0.13 11.00 -0.54
C LEU A 37 -1.05 11.54 0.27
N PHE A 38 -1.31 10.90 1.41
CA PHE A 38 -2.30 11.37 2.37
C PHE A 38 -1.69 12.20 3.51
N ARG A 39 -0.50 11.83 3.98
CA ARG A 39 0.25 12.56 5.03
C ARG A 39 1.75 12.42 4.83
N CYS A 40 2.47 13.52 5.02
CA CYS A 40 3.92 13.55 5.10
C CYS A 40 4.37 14.52 6.21
N ASN A 41 5.39 14.14 6.99
CA ASN A 41 6.07 15.04 7.91
C ASN A 41 7.57 14.73 8.04
N ASP A 42 8.10 13.86 7.19
CA ASP A 42 9.52 13.57 7.14
C ASP A 42 10.26 14.71 6.42
N LYS A 43 11.13 15.41 7.16
CA LYS A 43 11.89 16.54 6.61
C LYS A 43 12.85 16.15 5.49
N GLY A 44 13.33 14.89 5.50
CA GLY A 44 14.20 14.35 4.45
C GLY A 44 13.46 14.27 3.12
N ILE A 45 12.20 13.82 3.13
CA ILE A 45 11.39 13.74 1.90
C ILE A 45 11.18 15.12 1.29
N PHE A 46 10.80 16.14 2.07
CA PHE A 46 10.66 17.50 1.53
C PHE A 46 11.97 18.03 0.95
N ARG A 47 13.10 17.75 1.61
CA ARG A 47 14.42 18.15 1.10
C ARG A 47 14.74 17.47 -0.23
N GLU A 48 14.48 16.17 -0.38
CA GLU A 48 14.75 15.44 -1.62
C GLU A 48 13.79 15.86 -2.74
N LEU A 49 12.52 16.21 -2.43
CA LEU A 49 11.59 16.79 -3.42
C LEU A 49 12.12 18.14 -3.93
N ALA A 50 12.54 19.05 -3.04
CA ALA A 50 13.14 20.32 -3.44
C ALA A 50 14.40 20.12 -4.27
N ALA A 51 15.25 19.16 -3.90
CA ALA A 51 16.43 18.80 -4.67
C ALA A 51 16.09 18.22 -6.06
N ALA A 52 15.01 17.45 -6.19
CA ALA A 52 14.53 16.94 -7.48
C ALA A 52 14.06 18.10 -8.37
N VAL A 53 13.25 19.03 -7.85
CA VAL A 53 12.84 20.25 -8.58
C VAL A 53 14.06 21.07 -9.01
N ALA A 54 15.03 21.27 -8.11
CA ALA A 54 16.26 22.01 -8.43
C ALA A 54 17.12 21.33 -9.52
N ARG A 55 16.98 20.02 -9.72
CA ARG A 55 17.60 19.29 -10.85
C ARG A 55 16.82 19.39 -12.16
N GLY A 56 15.68 20.08 -12.18
CA GLY A 56 14.81 20.23 -13.35
C GLY A 56 13.81 19.07 -13.51
N VAL A 57 13.61 18.22 -12.49
CA VAL A 57 12.58 17.18 -12.51
C VAL A 57 11.20 17.83 -12.37
N ASP A 58 10.27 17.47 -13.26
CA ASP A 58 8.86 17.83 -13.10
C ASP A 58 8.24 17.01 -11.97
N VAL A 59 8.00 17.66 -10.83
CA VAL A 59 7.48 17.02 -9.61
C VAL A 59 6.02 17.39 -9.39
N GLU A 60 5.13 16.44 -9.56
CA GLU A 60 3.70 16.58 -9.21
C GLU A 60 3.35 15.80 -7.95
N VAL A 61 2.54 16.42 -7.09
CA VAL A 61 2.11 15.79 -5.84
C VAL A 61 0.59 15.88 -5.71
N LEU A 62 -0.07 14.74 -5.73
CA LEU A 62 -1.51 14.64 -5.51
C LEU A 62 -1.81 14.39 -4.03
N VAL A 63 -2.59 15.27 -3.42
CA VAL A 63 -2.88 15.26 -1.99
C VAL A 63 -4.38 15.30 -1.73
N THR A 64 -4.84 14.71 -0.63
CA THR A 64 -6.23 14.87 -0.19
C THR A 64 -6.60 16.35 0.00
N SER A 65 -7.77 16.74 -0.50
CA SER A 65 -8.35 18.05 -0.22
C SER A 65 -9.04 18.13 1.15
N ARG A 66 -9.33 16.95 1.75
CA ARG A 66 -10.12 16.83 2.98
C ARG A 66 -9.43 15.93 4.02
N ALA A 67 -9.37 16.39 5.26
CA ALA A 67 -8.91 15.59 6.39
C ALA A 67 -9.82 15.80 7.60
N LYS A 68 -10.50 14.75 8.07
CA LYS A 68 -11.32 14.78 9.28
C LYS A 68 -10.44 15.18 10.47
N GLY A 69 -10.81 16.27 11.18
CA GLY A 69 -10.08 16.73 12.38
C GLY A 69 -8.65 17.22 12.13
N GLY A 70 -8.25 17.43 10.88
CA GLY A 70 -6.86 17.70 10.51
C GLY A 70 -6.61 18.93 9.63
N LYS A 71 -7.53 19.90 9.53
CA LYS A 71 -7.39 21.08 8.65
C LYS A 71 -6.04 21.81 8.82
N LYS A 72 -5.60 22.06 10.06
CA LYS A 72 -4.30 22.71 10.35
C LYS A 72 -3.11 21.89 9.85
N LYS A 73 -3.15 20.55 10.06
CA LYS A 73 -2.07 19.65 9.59
C LYS A 73 -2.07 19.53 8.07
N LEU A 74 -3.23 19.50 7.45
CA LEU A 74 -3.37 19.45 5.99
C LEU A 74 -2.82 20.74 5.37
N ARG A 75 -3.24 21.93 5.86
CA ARG A 75 -2.71 23.21 5.39
C ARG A 75 -1.18 23.31 5.53
N LYS A 76 -0.62 22.83 6.66
CA LYS A 76 0.84 22.78 6.85
C LYS A 76 1.53 21.82 5.88
N LEU A 77 0.89 20.71 5.52
CA LEU A 77 1.42 19.79 4.51
C LEU A 77 1.47 20.47 3.14
N TRP A 78 0.37 21.10 2.72
CA TRP A 78 0.27 21.83 1.46
C TRP A 78 1.37 22.88 1.35
N GLN A 79 1.44 23.79 2.32
CA GLN A 79 2.46 24.83 2.38
C GLN A 79 3.87 24.25 2.22
N ARG A 80 4.19 23.17 2.93
CA ARG A 80 5.53 22.55 2.83
C ARG A 80 5.81 21.89 1.49
N LEU A 81 4.80 21.38 0.81
CA LEU A 81 4.97 20.83 -0.53
C LEU A 81 5.19 21.96 -1.54
N GLU A 82 4.43 23.02 -1.47
CA GLU A 82 4.61 24.22 -2.30
C GLU A 82 6.00 24.86 -2.09
N GLU A 83 6.49 24.92 -0.84
CA GLU A 83 7.85 25.37 -0.52
C GLU A 83 8.96 24.55 -1.18
N THR A 84 8.68 23.31 -1.63
CA THR A 84 9.64 22.49 -2.41
C THR A 84 9.76 22.89 -3.87
N GLY A 85 8.84 23.70 -4.39
CA GLY A 85 8.70 24.02 -5.80
C GLY A 85 7.95 22.96 -6.62
N ALA A 86 7.44 21.90 -5.98
CA ALA A 86 6.61 20.90 -6.65
C ALA A 86 5.22 21.46 -7.00
N THR A 87 4.63 20.99 -8.08
CA THR A 87 3.24 21.29 -8.43
C THR A 87 2.31 20.41 -7.58
N VAL A 88 1.46 21.04 -6.77
CA VAL A 88 0.59 20.35 -5.82
C VAL A 88 -0.86 20.38 -6.31
N TYR A 89 -1.47 19.22 -6.42
CA TYR A 89 -2.85 19.05 -6.84
C TYR A 89 -3.74 18.54 -5.72
N ALA A 90 -4.97 19.00 -5.67
CA ALA A 90 -6.00 18.51 -4.76
C ALA A 90 -6.79 17.38 -5.42
N TYR A 91 -6.91 16.24 -4.75
CA TYR A 91 -7.95 15.29 -5.12
C TYR A 91 -9.31 15.82 -4.69
N ASN A 92 -10.17 16.14 -5.65
CA ASN A 92 -11.48 16.78 -5.47
C ASN A 92 -12.62 15.88 -5.95
N ASP A 93 -12.95 14.85 -5.17
CA ASP A 93 -14.15 14.06 -5.38
C ASP A 93 -15.17 14.37 -4.26
N PRO A 94 -16.47 14.61 -4.58
CA PRO A 94 -17.47 14.95 -3.57
C PRO A 94 -17.77 13.80 -2.60
N VAL A 95 -17.63 12.56 -3.04
CA VAL A 95 -17.99 11.34 -2.29
C VAL A 95 -16.74 10.58 -1.85
N VAL A 96 -15.88 10.22 -2.80
CA VAL A 96 -14.70 9.40 -2.57
C VAL A 96 -13.61 10.19 -1.85
N LYS A 97 -13.10 9.65 -0.75
CA LYS A 97 -12.03 10.27 0.04
C LYS A 97 -10.67 9.75 -0.37
N TYR A 98 -9.74 10.65 -0.60
CA TYR A 98 -8.38 10.28 -0.99
C TYR A 98 -7.56 9.69 0.15
N HIS A 99 -6.98 8.51 -0.08
CA HIS A 99 -6.09 7.86 0.89
C HIS A 99 -5.00 7.01 0.24
N ALA A 100 -4.83 7.07 -1.07
CA ALA A 100 -3.78 6.35 -1.80
C ALA A 100 -2.37 6.81 -1.40
N LYS A 101 -1.38 5.92 -1.58
CA LYS A 101 0.03 6.16 -1.25
C LYS A 101 0.91 5.41 -2.23
N TYR A 102 1.36 6.12 -3.25
CA TYR A 102 2.28 5.58 -4.26
C TYR A 102 3.15 6.69 -4.84
N ALA A 103 4.18 6.30 -5.55
CA ALA A 103 5.02 7.21 -6.31
C ALA A 103 5.50 6.55 -7.60
N VAL A 104 5.73 7.35 -8.63
CA VAL A 104 6.26 6.89 -9.92
C VAL A 104 7.34 7.84 -10.38
N ALA A 105 8.55 7.32 -10.61
CA ALA A 105 9.65 8.07 -11.18
C ALA A 105 9.81 7.71 -12.66
N ASP A 106 9.96 8.68 -13.54
CA ASP A 106 10.23 8.53 -14.96
C ASP A 106 9.38 7.41 -15.62
N GLU A 107 9.98 6.49 -16.36
CA GLU A 107 9.33 5.28 -16.88
C GLU A 107 9.39 4.08 -15.92
N GLY A 108 9.71 4.32 -14.67
CA GLY A 108 9.88 3.37 -13.57
C GLY A 108 11.20 3.66 -12.84
N PRO A 109 11.32 3.15 -11.60
CA PRO A 109 10.36 2.32 -10.88
C PRO A 109 9.14 3.07 -10.34
N ALA A 110 8.13 2.30 -9.92
CA ALA A 110 7.03 2.76 -9.11
C ALA A 110 7.10 2.18 -7.68
N LEU A 111 6.45 2.86 -6.75
CA LEU A 111 6.37 2.48 -5.35
C LEU A 111 4.92 2.52 -4.89
N VAL A 112 4.44 1.44 -4.24
CA VAL A 112 3.15 1.38 -3.55
C VAL A 112 3.38 1.13 -2.07
N ALA A 113 2.72 1.90 -1.19
CA ALA A 113 2.97 1.84 0.24
C ALA A 113 1.70 1.60 1.07
N SER A 114 1.82 0.84 2.15
CA SER A 114 0.77 0.74 3.18
C SER A 114 0.83 1.91 4.17
N LEU A 115 1.94 2.60 4.26
CA LEU A 115 2.25 3.64 5.24
C LEU A 115 2.08 5.07 4.72
N ASN A 116 1.85 6.00 5.63
CA ASN A 116 2.02 7.42 5.35
C ASN A 116 3.51 7.82 5.45
N LEU A 117 3.95 8.81 4.67
CA LEU A 117 5.33 9.28 4.67
C LEU A 117 5.65 10.11 5.93
N THR A 118 5.44 9.52 7.09
CA THR A 118 5.66 10.18 8.39
C THR A 118 6.77 9.47 9.17
N LYS A 119 7.52 10.24 9.96
CA LYS A 119 8.56 9.70 10.85
C LYS A 119 8.03 8.54 11.71
N LYS A 120 6.78 8.68 12.22
CA LYS A 120 6.14 7.63 13.03
C LYS A 120 5.90 6.36 12.23
N CYS A 121 5.35 6.48 11.01
CA CYS A 121 5.06 5.32 10.18
C CYS A 121 6.33 4.62 9.72
N PHE A 122 7.39 5.35 9.40
CA PHE A 122 8.67 4.72 9.09
C PHE A 122 9.25 3.97 10.28
N ALA A 123 9.29 4.58 11.47
CA ALA A 123 10.07 4.05 12.59
C ALA A 123 9.31 3.11 13.54
N LYS A 124 7.97 3.23 13.63
CA LYS A 124 7.21 2.63 14.75
C LYS A 124 6.01 1.80 14.34
N THR A 125 5.75 1.64 13.04
CA THR A 125 4.62 0.83 12.57
C THR A 125 5.08 -0.33 11.70
N CYS A 126 4.41 -1.48 11.82
CA CYS A 126 4.57 -2.58 10.90
C CYS A 126 3.80 -2.24 9.63
N ASP A 127 4.54 -1.98 8.58
CA ASP A 127 4.08 -1.58 7.27
C ASP A 127 4.99 -2.16 6.20
N ALA A 128 4.58 -2.07 4.93
CA ALA A 128 5.36 -2.49 3.79
C ALA A 128 5.40 -1.41 2.70
N VAL A 129 6.49 -1.41 1.95
CA VAL A 129 6.66 -0.68 0.70
C VAL A 129 6.99 -1.70 -0.37
N VAL A 130 6.30 -1.63 -1.50
CA VAL A 130 6.59 -2.41 -2.70
C VAL A 130 7.23 -1.49 -3.72
N LEU A 131 8.41 -1.83 -4.17
CA LEU A 131 9.08 -1.20 -5.30
C LEU A 131 8.95 -2.13 -6.50
N THR A 132 8.45 -1.62 -7.62
CA THR A 132 8.19 -2.40 -8.83
C THR A 132 8.75 -1.73 -10.08
N TRP A 133 9.27 -2.55 -10.99
CA TRP A 133 9.71 -2.16 -12.34
C TRP A 133 8.78 -2.68 -13.44
N ASP A 134 7.65 -3.26 -13.06
CA ASP A 134 6.65 -3.72 -14.01
C ASP A 134 6.07 -2.54 -14.81
N PRO A 135 6.25 -2.51 -16.14
CA PRO A 135 5.82 -1.38 -16.95
C PRO A 135 4.31 -1.18 -16.97
N GLU A 136 3.50 -2.24 -16.82
CA GLU A 136 2.05 -2.11 -16.75
C GLU A 136 1.59 -1.45 -15.45
N VAL A 137 2.24 -1.78 -14.32
CA VAL A 137 1.98 -1.12 -13.03
C VAL A 137 2.44 0.33 -13.06
N VAL A 138 3.63 0.59 -13.58
CA VAL A 138 4.17 1.96 -13.74
C VAL A 138 3.23 2.82 -14.57
N HIS A 139 2.84 2.32 -15.75
CA HIS A 139 1.90 3.00 -16.64
C HIS A 139 0.53 3.22 -15.98
N GLY A 140 -0.01 2.17 -15.35
CA GLY A 140 -1.30 2.24 -14.66
C GLY A 140 -1.33 3.28 -13.53
N LEU A 141 -0.28 3.38 -12.72
CA LEU A 141 -0.19 4.38 -11.67
C LEU A 141 -0.06 5.81 -12.23
N ARG A 142 0.60 6.00 -13.36
CA ARG A 142 0.63 7.30 -14.06
C ARG A 142 -0.73 7.71 -14.57
N GLN A 143 -1.43 6.78 -15.24
CA GLN A 143 -2.80 7.03 -15.70
C GLN A 143 -3.70 7.38 -14.52
N LEU A 144 -3.60 6.63 -13.41
CA LEU A 144 -4.36 6.91 -12.19
C LEU A 144 -4.04 8.29 -11.62
N THR A 145 -2.76 8.71 -11.60
CA THR A 145 -2.39 10.05 -11.14
C THR A 145 -3.06 11.13 -12.00
N ALA A 146 -2.99 10.99 -13.33
CA ALA A 146 -3.59 11.95 -14.26
C ALA A 146 -5.11 12.02 -14.10
N THR A 147 -5.80 10.88 -14.07
CA THR A 147 -7.27 10.84 -13.93
C THR A 147 -7.75 11.36 -12.58
N ASP A 148 -7.05 10.99 -11.49
CA ASP A 148 -7.37 11.49 -10.15
C ASP A 148 -7.11 13.00 -10.00
N ARG A 149 -6.09 13.54 -10.69
CA ARG A 149 -5.80 14.97 -10.75
C ARG A 149 -6.90 15.73 -11.51
N ASP A 150 -7.30 15.19 -12.65
CA ASP A 150 -8.25 15.82 -13.57
C ASP A 150 -9.71 15.58 -13.17
N GLY A 151 -9.95 14.79 -12.11
CA GLY A 151 -11.29 14.50 -11.58
C GLY A 151 -12.13 13.62 -12.52
N ILE A 152 -11.49 12.76 -13.30
CA ILE A 152 -12.14 11.81 -14.21
C ILE A 152 -11.98 10.38 -13.71
N ALA A 153 -12.87 9.48 -14.15
CA ALA A 153 -12.81 8.08 -13.76
C ALA A 153 -11.52 7.40 -14.26
N PRO A 154 -10.89 6.54 -13.44
CA PRO A 154 -9.72 5.80 -13.89
C PRO A 154 -10.09 4.84 -15.03
N PRO A 155 -9.14 4.52 -15.94
CA PRO A 155 -9.38 3.61 -17.03
C PRO A 155 -9.82 2.22 -16.55
N ALA A 156 -10.81 1.63 -17.23
CA ALA A 156 -11.31 0.29 -16.89
C ALA A 156 -10.27 -0.83 -17.16
N ASN A 157 -9.29 -0.56 -18.00
CA ASN A 157 -8.25 -1.51 -18.43
C ASN A 157 -6.92 -1.36 -17.67
N LEU A 158 -6.94 -0.80 -16.48
CA LEU A 158 -5.75 -0.83 -15.62
C LEU A 158 -5.33 -2.28 -15.33
N THR A 159 -4.03 -2.51 -15.24
CA THR A 159 -3.48 -3.84 -14.96
C THR A 159 -4.17 -4.48 -13.76
N PRO A 160 -4.54 -5.80 -13.84
CA PRO A 160 -5.18 -6.50 -12.73
C PRO A 160 -4.30 -6.61 -11.49
N ARG A 161 -3.00 -6.31 -11.62
CA ARG A 161 -2.09 -6.20 -10.47
C ARG A 161 -2.40 -5.02 -9.55
N LEU A 162 -3.06 -3.98 -10.05
CA LEU A 162 -3.52 -2.85 -9.25
C LEU A 162 -4.93 -3.11 -8.73
N ILE A 163 -5.10 -2.97 -7.41
CA ILE A 163 -6.40 -3.02 -6.73
C ILE A 163 -6.77 -1.60 -6.35
N LEU A 164 -7.88 -1.11 -6.89
CA LEU A 164 -8.34 0.26 -6.67
C LEU A 164 -9.61 0.30 -5.84
N GLY A 165 -9.61 1.06 -4.78
CA GLY A 165 -10.83 1.50 -4.12
C GLY A 165 -11.31 2.83 -4.73
N PRO A 166 -12.60 2.96 -5.04
CA PRO A 166 -13.67 1.94 -4.89
C PRO A 166 -13.84 0.98 -6.09
N GLU A 167 -13.20 1.18 -7.22
CA GLU A 167 -13.58 0.62 -8.52
C GLU A 167 -13.45 -0.91 -8.59
N THR A 168 -12.34 -1.47 -8.10
CA THR A 168 -12.05 -2.90 -8.28
C THR A 168 -11.85 -3.65 -6.96
N ALA A 169 -11.67 -2.94 -5.85
CA ALA A 169 -11.25 -3.52 -4.59
C ALA A 169 -12.17 -4.64 -4.09
N ARG A 170 -13.49 -4.40 -4.03
CA ARG A 170 -14.43 -5.40 -3.54
C ARG A 170 -14.37 -6.68 -4.35
N ARG A 171 -14.46 -6.56 -5.67
CA ARG A 171 -14.40 -7.72 -6.58
C ARG A 171 -13.07 -8.46 -6.44
N GLN A 172 -11.94 -7.77 -6.52
CA GLN A 172 -10.62 -8.40 -6.49
C GLN A 172 -10.31 -9.06 -5.15
N PHE A 173 -10.66 -8.46 -4.00
CA PHE A 173 -10.50 -9.12 -2.70
C PHE A 173 -11.43 -10.31 -2.53
N THR A 174 -12.69 -10.21 -2.99
CA THR A 174 -13.62 -11.35 -3.00
C THR A 174 -13.06 -12.51 -3.82
N ASP A 175 -12.53 -12.24 -5.02
CA ASP A 175 -11.96 -13.26 -5.88
C ASP A 175 -10.69 -13.89 -5.27
N LEU A 176 -9.80 -13.08 -4.68
CA LEU A 176 -8.61 -13.58 -3.98
C LEU A 176 -8.97 -14.53 -2.84
N ILE A 177 -9.93 -14.16 -2.01
CA ILE A 177 -10.38 -14.98 -0.87
C ILE A 177 -11.09 -16.24 -1.38
N ARG A 178 -12.00 -16.11 -2.35
CA ARG A 178 -12.77 -17.23 -2.90
C ARG A 178 -11.88 -18.28 -3.57
N THR A 179 -10.81 -17.85 -4.25
CA THR A 179 -9.91 -18.75 -4.98
C THR A 179 -8.77 -19.32 -4.14
N ALA A 180 -8.63 -18.92 -2.87
CA ALA A 180 -7.63 -19.48 -1.97
C ALA A 180 -7.86 -20.99 -1.76
N ARG A 181 -6.78 -21.79 -1.78
CA ARG A 181 -6.84 -23.25 -1.70
C ARG A 181 -6.29 -23.81 -0.39
N SER A 182 -5.27 -23.18 0.17
CA SER A 182 -4.55 -23.69 1.35
C SER A 182 -4.52 -22.70 2.51
N SER A 183 -4.26 -21.44 2.24
CA SER A 183 -4.09 -20.47 3.33
C SER A 183 -4.39 -19.03 2.93
N ILE A 184 -4.90 -18.26 3.89
CA ILE A 184 -5.02 -16.79 3.85
C ILE A 184 -4.43 -16.25 5.14
N LEU A 185 -3.32 -15.54 5.03
CA LEU A 185 -2.67 -14.86 6.15
C LEU A 185 -2.80 -13.35 5.96
N MET A 186 -3.24 -12.63 6.98
CA MET A 186 -3.50 -11.20 6.85
C MET A 186 -3.07 -10.41 8.09
N ILE A 187 -2.46 -9.26 7.87
CA ILE A 187 -2.28 -8.21 8.86
C ILE A 187 -3.17 -7.05 8.43
N ASP A 188 -4.29 -6.85 9.10
CA ASP A 188 -5.16 -5.69 8.94
C ASP A 188 -5.88 -5.38 10.26
N PRO A 189 -5.34 -4.47 11.08
CA PRO A 189 -5.92 -4.15 12.39
C PRO A 189 -7.28 -3.46 12.30
N LYS A 190 -7.76 -3.17 11.10
CA LYS A 190 -9.06 -2.52 10.87
C LYS A 190 -10.07 -3.40 10.15
N PHE A 191 -9.70 -4.63 9.84
CA PHE A 191 -10.60 -5.54 9.13
C PHE A 191 -11.96 -5.64 9.82
N SER A 192 -13.02 -5.27 9.11
CA SER A 192 -14.39 -5.23 9.64
C SER A 192 -15.46 -5.23 8.54
N ASP A 193 -15.11 -5.57 7.30
CA ASP A 193 -16.10 -5.72 6.24
C ASP A 193 -16.90 -7.01 6.45
N PRO A 194 -18.23 -6.95 6.66
CA PRO A 194 -19.02 -8.12 7.05
C PRO A 194 -19.08 -9.18 5.94
N ASP A 195 -19.11 -8.78 4.67
CA ASP A 195 -19.20 -9.73 3.56
C ASP A 195 -17.89 -10.52 3.41
N LEU A 196 -16.74 -9.84 3.53
CA LEU A 196 -15.43 -10.48 3.49
C LEU A 196 -15.17 -11.32 4.74
N MET A 197 -15.71 -10.93 5.92
CA MET A 197 -15.64 -11.75 7.12
C MET A 197 -16.41 -13.05 6.94
N ALA A 198 -17.66 -12.98 6.48
CA ALA A 198 -18.47 -14.17 6.19
C ALA A 198 -17.81 -15.08 5.14
N LEU A 199 -17.20 -14.51 4.11
CA LEU A 199 -16.46 -15.27 3.10
C LEU A 199 -15.23 -15.97 3.69
N LEU A 200 -14.47 -15.32 4.59
CA LEU A 200 -13.34 -15.96 5.29
C LEU A 200 -13.81 -17.10 6.19
N ASP A 201 -14.95 -16.96 6.88
CA ASP A 201 -15.52 -18.01 7.70
C ASP A 201 -15.95 -19.22 6.85
N GLN A 202 -16.54 -18.97 5.69
CA GLN A 202 -16.83 -20.04 4.73
C GLN A 202 -15.53 -20.74 4.27
N ARG A 203 -14.46 -19.99 3.94
CA ARG A 203 -13.18 -20.60 3.55
C ARG A 203 -12.57 -21.45 4.67
N ARG A 204 -12.70 -21.04 5.94
CA ARG A 204 -12.30 -21.88 7.09
C ARG A 204 -13.09 -23.19 7.13
N ALA A 205 -14.41 -23.13 6.92
CA ALA A 205 -15.26 -24.32 6.86
C ALA A 205 -14.87 -25.25 5.69
N ASP A 206 -14.39 -24.69 4.59
CA ASP A 206 -13.89 -25.42 3.42
C ASP A 206 -12.45 -25.98 3.63
N GLY A 207 -11.85 -25.81 4.82
CA GLY A 207 -10.53 -26.34 5.17
C GLY A 207 -9.36 -25.41 4.80
N VAL A 208 -9.61 -24.18 4.33
CA VAL A 208 -8.55 -23.18 4.12
C VAL A 208 -8.11 -22.60 5.46
N ARG A 209 -6.82 -22.60 5.72
CA ARG A 209 -6.28 -21.94 6.94
C ARG A 209 -6.39 -20.42 6.79
N VAL A 210 -7.12 -19.79 7.70
CA VAL A 210 -7.29 -18.33 7.70
C VAL A 210 -6.77 -17.75 9.02
N HIS A 211 -5.75 -16.91 8.93
CA HIS A 211 -5.23 -16.12 10.04
C HIS A 211 -5.37 -14.63 9.75
N VAL A 212 -6.05 -13.92 10.64
CA VAL A 212 -6.20 -12.46 10.57
C VAL A 212 -5.61 -11.86 11.84
N HIS A 213 -4.47 -11.19 11.67
CA HIS A 213 -3.81 -10.47 12.75
C HIS A 213 -4.44 -9.08 12.89
N GLN A 214 -5.31 -8.93 13.90
CA GLN A 214 -5.99 -7.67 14.23
C GLN A 214 -5.45 -7.00 15.49
N ASP A 215 -4.45 -7.60 16.15
CA ASP A 215 -3.83 -7.02 17.32
C ASP A 215 -3.21 -5.67 17.04
N CYS A 216 -3.10 -4.85 18.09
CA CYS A 216 -2.49 -3.52 18.01
C CYS A 216 -1.00 -3.54 17.65
N ARG A 217 -0.33 -4.69 17.80
CA ARG A 217 1.12 -4.82 17.63
C ARG A 217 1.48 -6.02 16.78
N VAL A 218 2.55 -5.85 16.01
CA VAL A 218 3.29 -6.89 15.31
C VAL A 218 4.71 -6.86 15.87
N GLY A 219 5.04 -7.80 16.75
CA GLY A 219 6.26 -7.72 17.56
C GLY A 219 6.32 -6.42 18.38
N THR A 220 7.39 -5.66 18.25
CA THR A 220 7.57 -4.37 18.94
C THR A 220 6.89 -3.20 18.24
N MET A 221 6.48 -3.35 16.99
CA MET A 221 5.88 -2.29 16.18
C MET A 221 4.36 -2.25 16.32
N LYS A 222 3.76 -1.07 16.14
CA LYS A 222 2.32 -0.94 16.06
C LYS A 222 1.82 -1.54 14.74
N ALA A 223 0.82 -2.40 14.78
CA ALA A 223 0.14 -2.88 13.57
C ALA A 223 -0.54 -1.71 12.84
N HIS A 224 -0.26 -1.57 11.55
CA HIS A 224 -0.81 -0.50 10.71
C HIS A 224 -0.92 -0.93 9.25
N GLY A 225 0.02 -1.75 8.77
CA GLY A 225 0.07 -2.27 7.40
C GLY A 225 -1.19 -3.03 7.01
N LYS A 226 -1.42 -3.12 5.72
CA LYS A 226 -2.43 -3.95 5.08
C LYS A 226 -1.66 -4.88 4.16
N ILE A 227 -1.46 -6.10 4.66
CA ILE A 227 -0.66 -7.13 4.01
C ILE A 227 -1.47 -8.41 4.03
N MET A 228 -1.74 -8.98 2.86
CA MET A 228 -2.39 -10.27 2.72
C MET A 228 -1.45 -11.21 1.96
N LEU A 229 -1.37 -12.46 2.39
CA LEU A 229 -0.67 -13.53 1.69
C LEU A 229 -1.64 -14.70 1.48
N VAL A 230 -1.82 -15.11 0.23
CA VAL A 230 -2.73 -16.18 -0.18
C VAL A 230 -1.92 -17.34 -0.74
N ASP A 231 -2.14 -18.53 -0.19
CA ASP A 231 -1.53 -19.80 -0.61
C ASP A 231 0.01 -19.81 -0.63
N GLY A 232 0.64 -18.88 0.09
CA GLY A 232 2.09 -18.68 0.04
C GLY A 232 2.65 -18.29 -1.34
N ALA A 233 1.80 -17.87 -2.27
CA ALA A 233 2.16 -17.64 -3.67
C ALA A 233 1.73 -16.25 -4.21
N ARG A 234 0.75 -15.61 -3.59
CA ARG A 234 0.25 -14.30 -3.98
C ARG A 234 0.13 -13.39 -2.77
N ALA A 235 0.66 -12.20 -2.85
CA ALA A 235 0.49 -11.22 -1.78
C ALA A 235 -0.19 -9.95 -2.28
N VAL A 236 -0.83 -9.24 -1.36
CA VAL A 236 -1.39 -7.89 -1.59
C VAL A 236 -0.83 -6.95 -0.54
N VAL A 237 -0.29 -5.84 -0.99
CA VAL A 237 0.26 -4.78 -0.13
C VAL A 237 -0.28 -3.43 -0.60
N GLY A 238 -0.75 -2.59 0.33
CA GLY A 238 -1.18 -1.26 -0.04
C GLY A 238 -1.87 -0.48 1.08
N SER A 239 -2.61 0.53 0.70
CA SER A 239 -3.32 1.40 1.63
C SER A 239 -4.70 0.88 2.02
N LEU A 240 -5.27 -0.07 1.27
CA LEU A 240 -6.61 -0.63 1.44
C LEU A 240 -6.74 -1.46 2.71
N ALA A 241 -7.51 -0.98 3.67
CA ALA A 241 -8.01 -1.80 4.77
C ALA A 241 -9.30 -2.52 4.33
N LEU A 242 -9.52 -3.75 4.78
CA LEU A 242 -10.73 -4.49 4.47
C LEU A 242 -11.90 -4.04 5.37
N THR A 243 -12.33 -2.81 5.14
CA THR A 243 -13.51 -2.17 5.72
C THR A 243 -14.38 -1.64 4.60
N ALA A 244 -15.71 -1.66 4.72
CA ALA A 244 -16.62 -1.12 3.71
C ALA A 244 -16.24 0.32 3.33
N LEU A 245 -15.87 1.15 4.32
CA LEU A 245 -15.43 2.53 4.06
C LEU A 245 -14.19 2.61 3.17
N SER A 246 -13.22 1.74 3.35
CA SER A 246 -11.97 1.75 2.56
C SER A 246 -12.20 1.17 1.17
N ILE A 247 -12.97 0.09 1.09
CA ILE A 247 -13.22 -0.64 -0.14
C ILE A 247 -14.12 0.15 -1.08
N ASP A 248 -15.22 0.74 -0.56
CA ASP A 248 -16.31 1.28 -1.40
C ASP A 248 -16.35 2.81 -1.46
N PHE A 249 -15.61 3.53 -0.58
CA PHE A 249 -15.75 4.99 -0.46
C PHE A 249 -14.42 5.74 -0.39
N ARG A 250 -13.29 5.07 -0.70
CA ARG A 250 -11.98 5.72 -0.71
C ARG A 250 -11.19 5.41 -1.95
N ARG A 251 -10.51 6.42 -2.46
CA ARG A 251 -9.40 6.24 -3.39
C ARG A 251 -8.23 5.65 -2.64
N GLU A 252 -8.08 4.36 -2.73
CA GLU A 252 -7.01 3.56 -2.14
C GLU A 252 -6.32 2.77 -3.24
N VAL A 253 -5.07 2.42 -3.03
CA VAL A 253 -4.30 1.59 -3.96
C VAL A 253 -3.61 0.47 -3.22
N ALA A 254 -3.71 -0.74 -3.76
CA ALA A 254 -2.86 -1.87 -3.39
C ALA A 254 -2.31 -2.54 -4.64
N ILE A 255 -1.24 -3.31 -4.48
CA ILE A 255 -0.59 -4.06 -5.56
C ILE A 255 -0.58 -5.55 -5.23
N GLN A 256 -0.90 -6.38 -6.23
CA GLN A 256 -0.71 -7.82 -6.16
C GLN A 256 0.72 -8.18 -6.56
N ILE A 257 1.33 -9.09 -5.81
CA ILE A 257 2.73 -9.52 -5.92
C ILE A 257 2.74 -11.03 -6.07
N THR A 258 3.54 -11.53 -7.02
CA THR A 258 3.82 -12.95 -7.23
C THR A 258 5.30 -13.26 -7.31
N GLU A 259 6.16 -12.25 -7.20
CA GLU A 259 7.61 -12.40 -7.22
C GLU A 259 8.07 -13.28 -6.06
N PRO A 260 8.76 -14.42 -6.30
CA PRO A 260 9.10 -15.40 -5.26
C PRO A 260 9.90 -14.82 -4.09
N SER A 261 10.87 -13.95 -4.36
CA SER A 261 11.67 -13.31 -3.30
C SER A 261 10.83 -12.39 -2.41
N ALA A 262 9.94 -11.62 -3.00
CA ALA A 262 9.03 -10.73 -2.28
C ALA A 262 7.99 -11.54 -1.46
N ILE A 263 7.51 -12.66 -1.99
CA ILE A 263 6.63 -13.59 -1.27
C ILE A 263 7.37 -14.20 -0.06
N ALA A 264 8.62 -14.62 -0.22
CA ALA A 264 9.43 -15.17 0.88
C ALA A 264 9.65 -14.15 2.00
N ASP A 265 9.88 -12.88 1.68
CA ASP A 265 10.02 -11.80 2.66
C ASP A 265 8.71 -11.59 3.47
N ILE A 266 7.55 -11.59 2.78
CA ILE A 266 6.24 -11.47 3.44
C ILE A 266 5.96 -12.71 4.30
N GLN A 267 6.28 -13.90 3.82
CA GLN A 267 6.13 -15.14 4.58
C GLN A 267 7.00 -15.14 5.86
N SER A 268 8.23 -14.64 5.76
CA SER A 268 9.12 -14.44 6.92
C SER A 268 8.53 -13.46 7.95
N LEU A 269 7.84 -12.40 7.50
CA LEU A 269 7.12 -11.51 8.40
C LEU A 269 6.04 -12.26 9.20
N PHE A 270 5.20 -13.07 8.54
CA PHE A 270 4.18 -13.87 9.23
C PHE A 270 4.80 -14.89 10.18
N THR A 271 5.88 -15.58 9.78
CA THR A 271 6.61 -16.50 10.64
C THR A 271 7.17 -15.81 11.89
N SER A 272 7.65 -14.58 11.76
CA SER A 272 8.20 -13.80 12.89
C SER A 272 7.16 -13.47 13.98
N ILE A 273 5.88 -13.57 13.67
CA ILE A 273 4.76 -13.38 14.60
C ILE A 273 4.07 -14.71 14.98
N GLY A 274 4.75 -15.83 14.75
CA GLY A 274 4.24 -17.15 15.11
C GLY A 274 3.20 -17.73 14.15
N VAL A 275 3.05 -17.16 12.96
CA VAL A 275 2.10 -17.61 11.94
C VAL A 275 2.86 -18.27 10.81
N THR A 276 2.77 -19.60 10.71
CA THR A 276 3.42 -20.36 9.65
C THR A 276 2.43 -20.76 8.56
N ALA A 277 2.89 -20.80 7.32
CA ALA A 277 2.12 -21.28 6.17
C ALA A 277 2.03 -22.82 6.13
N ALA A 278 2.78 -23.55 6.94
CA ALA A 278 2.83 -25.02 6.95
C ALA A 278 2.16 -25.60 8.19
N GLU A 279 1.24 -26.48 7.97
CA GLU A 279 0.61 -27.66 8.56
C GLU A 279 -0.92 -27.55 8.67
N PRO A 280 -1.65 -28.50 8.08
CA PRO A 280 -3.07 -28.69 8.36
C PRO A 280 -3.20 -29.41 9.68
N GLY A 281 -3.74 -28.80 10.73
CA GLY A 281 -4.10 -29.57 11.93
C GLY A 281 -4.08 -28.87 13.28
N SER A 282 -3.54 -27.68 13.44
CA SER A 282 -3.59 -27.00 14.75
C SER A 282 -4.49 -25.75 14.67
N VAL A 283 -5.64 -25.84 15.34
CA VAL A 283 -6.51 -24.68 15.62
C VAL A 283 -5.88 -23.90 16.78
N PRO A 284 -5.37 -22.68 16.60
CA PRO A 284 -5.03 -21.85 17.74
C PRO A 284 -6.31 -21.28 18.35
N ALA A 285 -6.45 -21.39 19.67
CA ALA A 285 -7.51 -20.77 20.43
C ALA A 285 -7.56 -19.25 20.16
N ALA A 286 -8.77 -18.73 20.01
CA ALA A 286 -9.01 -17.29 19.85
C ALA A 286 -8.47 -16.53 21.06
N ALA A 287 -7.37 -15.80 20.89
CA ALA A 287 -6.93 -14.82 21.86
C ALA A 287 -7.82 -13.56 21.74
N GLY A 288 -8.62 -13.30 22.75
CA GLY A 288 -9.43 -12.09 22.86
C GLY A 288 -8.51 -10.85 22.91
N GLY A 289 -8.40 -10.14 21.80
CA GLY A 289 -7.65 -8.90 21.71
C GLY A 289 -8.46 -7.72 22.26
N ALA A 290 -7.85 -6.91 23.10
CA ALA A 290 -8.43 -5.65 23.55
C ALA A 290 -8.48 -4.63 22.39
N PRO A 291 -9.50 -3.75 22.31
CA PRO A 291 -9.63 -2.80 21.20
C PRO A 291 -8.50 -1.76 21.20
N CYS A 292 -8.03 -1.42 20.00
CA CYS A 292 -6.98 -0.39 19.78
C CYS A 292 -7.50 1.03 19.93
#